data_80da51637a3cb0a1a2d6b471bd988451
#
_entry.id   80da51637a3cb0a1a2d6b471bd988451
#
_cell.length_a   1.000
_cell.length_b   1.000
_cell.length_c   1.000
_cell.angle_alpha   90.00
_cell.angle_beta   90.00
_cell.angle_gamma   90.00
#
_symmetry.space_group_name_H-M   'P 1'
#
loop_
_entity.id
_entity.type
_entity.pdbx_description
1 polymer ?
#
loop_
_entity_poly.entity_id
_entity_poly.type
_entity_poly.pdbx_seq_one_letter_code
_entity_poly.pdbx_strand_id
1 'polypeptide(L)'
;MKIKSFTFNPFQENTYIIYDETKECLIIDPGCYTDNEKAILKEFINNEKLKPVKLINTHCHIDHILGNKFATEQWDVELFIHKEDLPMLEHATNICKSYGLEKYEQSPYPKFFLNEGDKISYGKSDFEILFTPGHSPGHICLYNKGNNILIGGDVIFQNSIGRTDLPGGNHSTLIKSIKDKIFTLPKNTEIFCGHGPSTNIEFEQKNNPFVQ
;
A
#
# COMPACT_ATOMS: atom_id res chain seq x y z
N MET A 1 4.21 16.02 8.25
CA MET A 1 3.91 14.59 8.05
C MET A 1 5.18 13.79 8.24
N LYS A 2 5.11 12.59 8.81
CA LYS A 2 6.22 11.63 8.97
C LYS A 2 5.77 10.28 8.41
N ILE A 3 6.72 9.52 7.85
CA ILE A 3 6.50 8.17 7.33
C ILE A 3 7.52 7.24 7.99
N LYS A 4 7.05 6.13 8.51
CA LYS A 4 7.87 5.03 8.99
C LYS A 4 7.55 3.79 8.16
N SER A 5 8.56 3.19 7.57
CA SER A 5 8.47 1.92 6.87
C SER A 5 8.96 0.77 7.73
N PHE A 6 8.37 -0.38 7.50
CA PHE A 6 8.80 -1.68 8.03
C PHE A 6 8.82 -2.65 6.85
N THR A 7 9.86 -3.45 6.76
CA THR A 7 9.90 -4.52 5.77
C THR A 7 9.53 -5.82 6.47
N PHE A 8 8.42 -6.42 6.06
CA PHE A 8 7.85 -7.61 6.71
C PHE A 8 7.71 -8.78 5.74
N ASN A 9 7.39 -9.94 6.29
CA ASN A 9 7.10 -11.20 5.65
C ASN A 9 8.17 -11.72 4.67
N PRO A 10 8.04 -12.99 4.19
CA PRO A 10 9.04 -13.58 3.27
C PRO A 10 9.17 -12.88 1.91
N PHE A 11 8.20 -12.05 1.53
CA PHE A 11 8.20 -11.30 0.26
C PHE A 11 8.89 -9.94 0.39
N GLN A 12 9.30 -9.55 1.63
CA GLN A 12 9.95 -8.26 1.92
C GLN A 12 9.08 -7.06 1.51
N GLU A 13 7.80 -7.15 1.82
CA GLU A 13 6.85 -6.07 1.62
C GLU A 13 7.12 -4.91 2.59
N ASN A 14 6.85 -3.68 2.16
CA ASN A 14 6.98 -2.46 2.94
C ASN A 14 5.63 -1.98 3.48
N THR A 15 5.37 -2.26 4.74
CA THR A 15 4.27 -1.67 5.52
C THR A 15 4.61 -0.24 5.91
N TYR A 16 3.67 0.71 5.76
CA TYR A 16 3.88 2.11 6.14
C TYR A 16 2.97 2.57 7.26
N ILE A 17 3.54 3.29 8.23
CA ILE A 17 2.81 4.10 9.21
C ILE A 17 3.04 5.56 8.89
N ILE A 18 1.96 6.27 8.55
CA ILE A 18 2.00 7.68 8.15
C ILE A 18 1.26 8.50 9.19
N TYR A 19 1.92 9.51 9.76
CA TYR A 19 1.38 10.29 10.87
C TYR A 19 1.82 11.74 10.85
N ASP A 20 1.10 12.59 11.56
CA ASP A 20 1.44 14.00 11.73
C ASP A 20 1.54 14.40 13.23
N GLU A 21 1.59 15.69 13.51
CA GLU A 21 1.71 16.22 14.85
C GLU A 21 0.50 15.94 15.76
N THR A 22 -0.66 15.59 15.20
CA THR A 22 -1.85 15.22 15.96
C THR A 22 -1.74 13.83 16.58
N LYS A 23 -0.76 13.04 16.17
CA LYS A 23 -0.59 11.64 16.51
C LYS A 23 -1.62 10.68 15.86
N GLU A 24 -2.58 11.17 15.10
CA GLU A 24 -3.37 10.29 14.25
C GLU A 24 -2.50 9.71 13.14
N CYS A 25 -2.73 8.45 12.81
CA CYS A 25 -1.95 7.77 11.77
C CYS A 25 -2.79 6.85 10.89
N LEU A 26 -2.28 6.66 9.66
CA LEU A 26 -2.74 5.63 8.73
C LEU A 26 -1.80 4.43 8.82
N ILE A 27 -2.38 3.23 8.71
CA ILE A 27 -1.66 1.98 8.49
C ILE A 27 -1.87 1.62 7.01
N ILE A 28 -0.78 1.51 6.25
CA ILE A 28 -0.84 1.15 4.84
C ILE A 28 -0.17 -0.20 4.65
N ASP A 29 -0.87 -1.11 3.98
CA ASP A 29 -0.38 -2.44 3.60
C ASP A 29 0.28 -3.18 4.78
N PRO A 30 -0.47 -3.54 5.84
CA PRO A 30 0.14 -4.25 6.96
C PRO A 30 0.50 -5.69 6.57
N GLY A 31 1.74 -5.90 6.10
CA GLY A 31 2.27 -7.21 5.73
C GLY A 31 2.78 -8.05 6.91
N CYS A 32 2.63 -7.59 8.15
CA CYS A 32 3.13 -8.29 9.33
C CYS A 32 2.45 -9.66 9.52
N TYR A 33 3.23 -10.72 9.35
CA TYR A 33 2.75 -12.11 9.37
C TYR A 33 3.06 -12.84 10.68
N THR A 34 4.31 -12.73 11.15
CA THR A 34 4.77 -13.40 12.37
C THR A 34 4.40 -12.60 13.62
N ASP A 35 4.33 -13.30 14.77
CA ASP A 35 4.07 -12.66 16.06
C ASP A 35 5.13 -11.59 16.38
N ASN A 36 6.37 -11.81 15.96
CA ASN A 36 7.45 -10.84 16.13
C ASN A 36 7.22 -9.58 15.28
N GLU A 37 6.81 -9.71 14.02
CA GLU A 37 6.50 -8.57 13.15
C GLU A 37 5.31 -7.78 13.67
N LYS A 38 4.25 -8.46 14.12
CA LYS A 38 3.10 -7.85 14.79
C LYS A 38 3.52 -7.08 16.06
N ALA A 39 4.42 -7.66 16.86
CA ALA A 39 4.96 -7.00 18.05
C ALA A 39 5.76 -5.75 17.71
N ILE A 40 6.63 -5.80 16.69
CA ILE A 40 7.42 -4.65 16.21
C ILE A 40 6.50 -3.49 15.80
N LEU A 41 5.47 -3.77 15.00
CA LEU A 41 4.51 -2.76 14.55
C LEU A 41 3.76 -2.13 15.74
N LYS A 42 3.26 -2.98 16.66
CA LYS A 42 2.56 -2.54 17.87
C LYS A 42 3.44 -1.71 18.80
N GLU A 43 4.69 -2.13 19.01
CA GLU A 43 5.65 -1.42 19.84
C GLU A 43 5.94 -0.03 19.30
N PHE A 44 6.16 0.11 18.00
CA PHE A 44 6.37 1.42 17.37
C PHE A 44 5.18 2.36 17.58
N ILE A 45 3.96 1.88 17.31
CA ILE A 45 2.74 2.69 17.46
C ILE A 45 2.57 3.14 18.92
N ASN A 46 2.83 2.24 19.88
CA ASN A 46 2.74 2.56 21.31
C ASN A 46 3.82 3.56 21.76
N ASN A 47 5.09 3.35 21.37
CA ASN A 47 6.22 4.19 21.75
C ASN A 47 6.07 5.61 21.22
N GLU A 48 5.60 5.75 19.97
CA GLU A 48 5.29 7.05 19.37
C GLU A 48 3.97 7.64 19.84
N LYS A 49 3.18 6.91 20.64
CA LYS A 49 1.84 7.28 21.12
C LYS A 49 0.90 7.65 19.98
N LEU A 50 0.96 6.87 18.90
CA LEU A 50 0.13 7.08 17.73
C LEU A 50 -1.27 6.50 17.94
N LYS A 51 -2.23 7.11 17.24
CA LYS A 51 -3.62 6.68 17.21
C LYS A 51 -3.97 6.29 15.77
N PRO A 52 -3.92 4.99 15.41
CA PRO A 52 -4.41 4.54 14.13
C PRO A 52 -5.88 4.91 13.93
N VAL A 53 -6.21 5.45 12.76
CA VAL A 53 -7.58 5.88 12.44
C VAL A 53 -8.14 5.20 11.19
N LYS A 54 -7.30 4.67 10.33
CA LYS A 54 -7.69 3.90 9.14
C LYS A 54 -6.60 2.90 8.76
N LEU A 55 -7.02 1.78 8.19
CA LEU A 55 -6.17 0.82 7.51
C LEU A 55 -6.51 0.84 6.02
N ILE A 56 -5.51 0.98 5.16
CA ILE A 56 -5.69 1.05 3.71
C ILE A 56 -4.77 0.05 3.04
N ASN A 57 -5.30 -0.76 2.13
CA ASN A 57 -4.45 -1.51 1.22
C ASN A 57 -4.37 -0.79 -0.13
N THR A 58 -3.15 -0.63 -0.64
CA THR A 58 -2.92 -0.15 -2.01
C THR A 58 -3.47 -1.15 -3.01
N HIS A 59 -3.36 -2.43 -2.68
CA HIS A 59 -3.93 -3.56 -3.41
C HIS A 59 -3.99 -4.80 -2.49
N CYS A 60 -4.60 -5.90 -2.99
CA CYS A 60 -4.88 -7.06 -2.15
C CYS A 60 -4.04 -8.30 -2.50
N HIS A 61 -2.81 -8.16 -2.99
CA HIS A 61 -1.88 -9.30 -3.00
C HIS A 61 -1.56 -9.73 -1.57
N ILE A 62 -1.30 -11.03 -1.41
CA ILE A 62 -1.26 -11.66 -0.08
C ILE A 62 -0.27 -11.02 0.88
N ASP A 63 0.89 -10.63 0.40
CA ASP A 63 1.95 -10.02 1.19
C ASP A 63 1.58 -8.65 1.77
N HIS A 64 0.69 -7.89 1.13
CA HIS A 64 0.20 -6.59 1.60
C HIS A 64 -0.95 -6.67 2.61
N ILE A 65 -1.52 -7.87 2.80
CA ILE A 65 -2.74 -8.04 3.61
C ILE A 65 -2.58 -9.01 4.79
N LEU A 66 -1.38 -9.61 4.98
CA LEU A 66 -1.14 -10.64 6.00
C LEU A 66 -1.46 -10.17 7.42
N GLY A 67 -1.33 -8.89 7.71
CA GLY A 67 -1.61 -8.27 9.00
C GLY A 67 -2.95 -7.55 9.10
N ASN A 68 -3.80 -7.59 8.07
CA ASN A 68 -5.06 -6.83 8.07
C ASN A 68 -5.93 -7.15 9.28
N LYS A 69 -6.20 -8.43 9.54
CA LYS A 69 -7.03 -8.85 10.68
C LYS A 69 -6.42 -8.38 12.00
N PHE A 70 -5.13 -8.64 12.19
CA PHE A 70 -4.42 -8.18 13.39
C PHE A 70 -4.56 -6.66 13.58
N ALA A 71 -4.31 -5.87 12.54
CA ALA A 71 -4.32 -4.42 12.65
C ALA A 71 -5.72 -3.86 12.91
N THR A 72 -6.75 -4.39 12.25
CA THR A 72 -8.14 -3.96 12.47
C THR A 72 -8.62 -4.28 13.88
N GLU A 73 -8.33 -5.48 14.39
CA GLU A 73 -8.72 -5.88 15.75
C GLU A 73 -7.90 -5.19 16.84
N GLN A 74 -6.58 -4.97 16.62
CA GLN A 74 -5.69 -4.37 17.61
C GLN A 74 -6.00 -2.89 17.87
N TRP A 75 -6.43 -2.14 16.83
CA TRP A 75 -6.64 -0.69 16.92
C TRP A 75 -8.08 -0.26 16.64
N ASP A 76 -8.99 -1.20 16.44
CA ASP A 76 -10.41 -0.92 16.12
C ASP A 76 -10.55 0.05 14.94
N VAL A 77 -9.83 -0.26 13.84
CA VAL A 77 -9.82 0.55 12.62
C VAL A 77 -10.48 -0.17 11.46
N GLU A 78 -11.12 0.61 10.60
CA GLU A 78 -11.79 0.08 9.42
C GLU A 78 -10.81 -0.13 8.25
N LEU A 79 -11.06 -1.18 7.46
CA LEU A 79 -10.33 -1.50 6.24
C LEU A 79 -10.90 -0.77 5.03
N PHE A 80 -10.01 -0.15 4.25
CA PHE A 80 -10.30 0.55 3.01
C PHE A 80 -9.51 -0.10 1.87
N ILE A 81 -10.17 -0.42 0.76
CA ILE A 81 -9.57 -0.94 -0.48
C ILE A 81 -10.27 -0.35 -1.70
N HIS A 82 -9.75 -0.58 -2.90
CA HIS A 82 -10.54 -0.40 -4.12
C HIS A 82 -11.41 -1.64 -4.39
N LYS A 83 -12.62 -1.42 -4.91
CA LYS A 83 -13.63 -2.48 -5.10
C LYS A 83 -13.17 -3.62 -6.01
N GLU A 84 -12.40 -3.30 -7.05
CA GLU A 84 -11.93 -4.31 -8.01
C GLU A 84 -10.96 -5.34 -7.41
N ASP A 85 -10.36 -5.05 -6.24
CA ASP A 85 -9.49 -6.02 -5.51
C ASP A 85 -10.25 -6.86 -4.48
N LEU A 86 -11.54 -6.61 -4.27
CA LEU A 86 -12.36 -7.41 -3.34
C LEU A 86 -12.31 -8.92 -3.63
N PRO A 87 -12.44 -9.40 -4.89
CA PRO A 87 -12.34 -10.82 -5.18
C PRO A 87 -11.01 -11.43 -4.75
N MET A 88 -9.91 -10.69 -4.88
CA MET A 88 -8.58 -11.14 -4.46
C MET A 88 -8.50 -11.28 -2.92
N LEU A 89 -9.05 -10.30 -2.19
CA LEU A 89 -9.14 -10.34 -0.73
C LEU A 89 -9.97 -11.54 -0.23
N GLU A 90 -11.10 -11.80 -0.87
CA GLU A 90 -11.99 -12.92 -0.51
C GLU A 90 -11.34 -14.30 -0.74
N HIS A 91 -10.50 -14.42 -1.78
CA HIS A 91 -9.78 -15.65 -2.10
C HIS A 91 -8.43 -15.82 -1.40
N ALA A 92 -7.99 -14.81 -0.64
CA ALA A 92 -6.66 -14.74 -0.05
C ALA A 92 -6.28 -15.97 0.81
N THR A 93 -7.24 -16.54 1.57
CA THR A 93 -6.98 -17.74 2.39
C THR A 93 -6.48 -18.92 1.56
N ASN A 94 -7.06 -19.15 0.38
CA ASN A 94 -6.65 -20.24 -0.48
C ASN A 94 -5.30 -19.98 -1.13
N ILE A 95 -5.04 -18.73 -1.53
CA ILE A 95 -3.77 -18.31 -2.10
C ILE A 95 -2.67 -18.43 -1.04
N CYS A 96 -2.89 -17.91 0.17
CA CYS A 96 -1.92 -18.01 1.27
C CYS A 96 -1.53 -19.47 1.57
N LYS A 97 -2.50 -20.40 1.61
CA LYS A 97 -2.22 -21.83 1.79
C LYS A 97 -1.32 -22.39 0.69
N SER A 98 -1.52 -22.00 -0.57
CA SER A 98 -0.68 -22.47 -1.68
C SER A 98 0.77 -21.98 -1.59
N TYR A 99 1.01 -20.87 -0.87
CA TYR A 99 2.34 -20.33 -0.58
C TYR A 99 2.91 -20.79 0.78
N GLY A 100 2.24 -21.72 1.49
CA GLY A 100 2.68 -22.20 2.81
C GLY A 100 2.48 -21.19 3.96
N LEU A 101 1.64 -20.17 3.75
CA LEU A 101 1.32 -19.15 4.76
C LEU A 101 0.11 -19.60 5.60
N GLU A 102 0.28 -20.71 6.32
CA GLU A 102 -0.82 -21.38 7.04
C GLU A 102 -1.39 -20.56 8.21
N LYS A 103 -0.62 -19.60 8.74
CA LYS A 103 -1.04 -18.72 9.84
C LYS A 103 -1.82 -17.49 9.37
N TYR A 104 -2.09 -17.35 8.07
CA TYR A 104 -2.90 -16.25 7.58
C TYR A 104 -4.31 -16.34 8.15
N GLU A 105 -4.77 -15.25 8.69
CA GLU A 105 -6.14 -15.07 9.14
C GLU A 105 -6.87 -14.17 8.15
N GLN A 106 -8.05 -14.64 7.69
CA GLN A 106 -8.83 -13.92 6.69
C GLN A 106 -9.04 -12.46 7.08
N SER A 107 -8.68 -11.55 6.19
CA SER A 107 -8.94 -10.11 6.34
C SER A 107 -10.44 -9.85 6.56
N PRO A 108 -10.81 -8.85 7.38
CA PRO A 108 -12.21 -8.47 7.51
C PRO A 108 -12.75 -7.95 6.17
N TYR A 109 -14.08 -7.98 6.03
CA TYR A 109 -14.72 -7.36 4.87
C TYR A 109 -14.50 -5.83 4.91
N PRO A 110 -14.08 -5.22 3.79
CA PRO A 110 -13.85 -3.78 3.76
C PRO A 110 -15.14 -3.01 4.01
N LYS A 111 -15.11 -2.01 4.87
CA LYS A 111 -16.27 -1.16 5.12
C LYS A 111 -16.43 -0.08 4.06
N PHE A 112 -15.34 0.36 3.48
CA PHE A 112 -15.32 1.45 2.51
C PHE A 112 -14.51 1.07 1.27
N PHE A 113 -14.99 1.53 0.12
CA PHE A 113 -14.27 1.39 -1.15
C PHE A 113 -13.78 2.77 -1.60
N LEU A 114 -12.50 2.80 -1.97
CA LEU A 114 -11.82 4.00 -2.45
C LEU A 114 -11.84 4.05 -3.98
N ASN A 115 -12.08 5.22 -4.53
CA ASN A 115 -12.14 5.45 -5.97
C ASN A 115 -11.19 6.57 -6.37
N GLU A 116 -10.96 6.72 -7.67
CA GLU A 116 -10.21 7.85 -8.24
C GLU A 116 -10.70 9.18 -7.71
N GLY A 117 -9.77 10.01 -7.22
CA GLY A 117 -10.03 11.36 -6.74
C GLY A 117 -10.62 11.45 -5.32
N ASP A 118 -10.93 10.31 -4.69
CA ASP A 118 -11.32 10.32 -3.27
C ASP A 118 -10.20 10.89 -2.40
N LYS A 119 -10.59 11.48 -1.25
CA LYS A 119 -9.64 11.99 -0.27
C LYS A 119 -9.69 11.21 1.02
N ILE A 120 -8.54 10.82 1.51
CA ILE A 120 -8.35 10.19 2.81
C ILE A 120 -7.67 11.19 3.75
N SER A 121 -8.40 11.63 4.76
CA SER A 121 -7.89 12.57 5.76
C SER A 121 -7.56 11.85 7.07
N TYR A 122 -6.51 12.32 7.75
CA TYR A 122 -6.13 11.98 9.11
C TYR A 122 -5.40 13.17 9.73
N GLY A 123 -5.67 13.46 11.01
CA GLY A 123 -5.10 14.62 11.66
C GLY A 123 -5.33 15.91 10.87
N LYS A 124 -4.25 16.55 10.45
CA LYS A 124 -4.25 17.75 9.58
C LYS A 124 -3.78 17.48 8.16
N SER A 125 -3.65 16.22 7.81
CA SER A 125 -3.08 15.75 6.55
C SER A 125 -4.11 15.00 5.74
N ASP A 126 -3.95 14.99 4.41
CA ASP A 126 -4.78 14.23 3.50
C ASP A 126 -3.99 13.63 2.34
N PHE A 127 -4.53 12.57 1.77
CA PHE A 127 -4.08 11.97 0.52
C PHE A 127 -5.22 11.95 -0.49
N GLU A 128 -4.89 12.19 -1.74
CA GLU A 128 -5.76 11.94 -2.89
C GLU A 128 -5.50 10.53 -3.43
N ILE A 129 -6.57 9.81 -3.74
CA ILE A 129 -6.49 8.46 -4.31
C ILE A 129 -6.32 8.55 -5.82
N LEU A 130 -5.29 7.88 -6.33
CA LEU A 130 -5.06 7.67 -7.75
C LEU A 130 -5.33 6.20 -8.07
N PHE A 131 -6.30 5.92 -8.91
CA PHE A 131 -6.59 4.56 -9.37
C PHE A 131 -5.58 4.14 -10.43
N THR A 132 -4.72 3.19 -10.14
CA THR A 132 -3.55 2.79 -10.94
C THR A 132 -3.54 1.29 -11.25
N PRO A 133 -4.57 0.76 -11.95
CA PRO A 133 -4.67 -0.66 -12.24
C PRO A 133 -3.55 -1.15 -13.15
N GLY A 134 -3.34 -2.46 -13.15
CA GLY A 134 -2.42 -3.14 -14.04
C GLY A 134 -1.52 -4.17 -13.36
N HIS A 135 -0.99 -3.88 -12.17
CA HIS A 135 -0.37 -4.87 -11.29
C HIS A 135 -1.46 -5.75 -10.63
N SER A 136 -2.46 -5.11 -10.05
CA SER A 136 -3.75 -5.71 -9.68
C SER A 136 -4.90 -4.93 -10.32
N PRO A 137 -6.12 -5.50 -10.40
CA PRO A 137 -7.28 -4.80 -10.96
C PRO A 137 -7.67 -3.54 -10.16
N GLY A 138 -7.56 -3.62 -8.84
CA GLY A 138 -7.97 -2.57 -7.90
C GLY A 138 -6.82 -1.77 -7.32
N HIS A 139 -5.64 -1.78 -7.93
CA HIS A 139 -4.50 -1.05 -7.40
C HIS A 139 -4.77 0.46 -7.31
N ILE A 140 -4.43 1.06 -6.15
CA ILE A 140 -4.47 2.50 -5.91
C ILE A 140 -3.13 3.00 -5.37
N CYS A 141 -2.81 4.24 -5.68
CA CYS A 141 -1.76 4.98 -5.01
C CYS A 141 -2.36 6.10 -4.16
N LEU A 142 -1.65 6.52 -3.12
CA LEU A 142 -2.07 7.64 -2.27
C LEU A 142 -1.09 8.81 -2.49
N TYR A 143 -1.58 9.93 -2.99
CA TYR A 143 -0.77 11.11 -3.29
C TYR A 143 -1.03 12.25 -2.29
N ASN A 144 0.03 12.69 -1.61
CA ASN A 144 -0.01 13.91 -0.79
C ASN A 144 0.66 15.06 -1.55
N LYS A 145 -0.15 15.96 -2.07
CA LYS A 145 0.29 17.13 -2.86
C LYS A 145 1.14 18.10 -2.02
N GLY A 146 0.81 18.28 -0.74
CA GLY A 146 1.48 19.25 0.13
C GLY A 146 2.95 18.94 0.41
N ASN A 147 3.31 17.65 0.40
CA ASN A 147 4.67 17.20 0.65
C ASN A 147 5.33 16.55 -0.58
N ASN A 148 4.66 16.48 -1.72
CA ASN A 148 5.11 15.75 -2.91
C ASN A 148 5.50 14.30 -2.58
N ILE A 149 4.58 13.56 -1.98
CA ILE A 149 4.78 12.16 -1.57
C ILE A 149 3.72 11.29 -2.23
N LEU A 150 4.15 10.16 -2.75
CA LEU A 150 3.31 9.11 -3.30
C LEU A 150 3.57 7.79 -2.57
N ILE A 151 2.54 7.20 -1.98
CA ILE A 151 2.57 5.79 -1.59
C ILE A 151 2.17 5.01 -2.82
N GLY A 152 3.16 4.34 -3.42
CA GLY A 152 3.06 3.77 -4.76
C GLY A 152 2.55 2.32 -4.78
N GLY A 153 2.57 1.61 -3.64
CA GLY A 153 2.36 0.16 -3.68
C GLY A 153 3.27 -0.48 -4.73
N ASP A 154 2.71 -1.36 -5.54
CA ASP A 154 3.43 -2.15 -6.54
C ASP A 154 3.26 -1.65 -7.99
N VAL A 155 3.00 -0.35 -8.17
CA VAL A 155 2.93 0.24 -9.51
C VAL A 155 4.32 0.41 -10.13
N ILE A 156 5.25 1.01 -9.39
CA ILE A 156 6.60 1.35 -9.85
C ILE A 156 7.59 1.19 -8.71
N PHE A 157 8.78 0.71 -9.04
CA PHE A 157 9.91 0.53 -8.14
C PHE A 157 11.15 1.22 -8.69
N GLN A 158 12.20 1.31 -7.91
CA GLN A 158 13.47 1.83 -8.38
C GLN A 158 14.01 0.97 -9.54
N ASN A 159 14.06 1.55 -10.74
CA ASN A 159 14.45 0.88 -12.00
C ASN A 159 13.58 -0.34 -12.38
N SER A 160 12.36 -0.45 -11.87
CA SER A 160 11.47 -1.58 -12.17
C SER A 160 10.00 -1.16 -12.08
N ILE A 161 9.11 -2.09 -12.41
CA ILE A 161 7.66 -1.94 -12.28
C ILE A 161 7.06 -3.19 -11.63
N GLY A 162 5.82 -3.09 -11.15
CA GLY A 162 5.08 -4.23 -10.66
C GLY A 162 4.93 -5.33 -11.72
N ARG A 163 4.96 -6.59 -11.29
CA ARG A 163 4.66 -7.72 -12.17
C ARG A 163 3.20 -7.68 -12.64
N THR A 164 2.95 -8.26 -13.80
CA THR A 164 1.61 -8.27 -14.42
C THR A 164 1.18 -9.64 -14.90
N ASP A 165 1.87 -10.68 -14.45
CA ASP A 165 1.65 -12.08 -14.83
C ASP A 165 0.77 -12.85 -13.83
N LEU A 166 0.35 -12.22 -12.74
CA LEU A 166 -0.61 -12.78 -11.80
C LEU A 166 -2.06 -12.56 -12.27
N PRO A 167 -3.03 -13.34 -11.77
CA PRO A 167 -4.44 -13.18 -12.15
C PRO A 167 -4.94 -11.74 -11.96
N GLY A 168 -5.51 -11.16 -13.01
CA GLY A 168 -5.97 -9.77 -13.03
C GLY A 168 -4.91 -8.76 -13.45
N GLY A 169 -3.63 -9.16 -13.57
CA GLY A 169 -2.55 -8.33 -14.06
C GLY A 169 -2.65 -8.01 -15.57
N ASN A 170 -2.25 -6.80 -15.95
CA ASN A 170 -2.22 -6.35 -17.35
C ASN A 170 -1.10 -5.33 -17.59
N HIS A 171 -0.10 -5.73 -18.36
CA HIS A 171 1.10 -4.91 -18.60
C HIS A 171 0.78 -3.57 -19.28
N SER A 172 -0.02 -3.58 -20.33
CA SER A 172 -0.35 -2.34 -21.05
C SER A 172 -1.13 -1.36 -20.18
N THR A 173 -2.00 -1.87 -19.32
CA THR A 173 -2.73 -1.06 -18.35
C THR A 173 -1.81 -0.48 -17.29
N LEU A 174 -0.83 -1.25 -16.78
CA LEU A 174 0.15 -0.77 -15.81
C LEU A 174 1.00 0.36 -16.41
N ILE A 175 1.53 0.17 -17.61
CA ILE A 175 2.31 1.20 -18.31
C ILE A 175 1.48 2.48 -18.50
N LYS A 176 0.20 2.32 -18.88
CA LYS A 176 -0.71 3.46 -19.00
C LYS A 176 -0.92 4.17 -17.66
N SER A 177 -1.15 3.43 -16.57
CA SER A 177 -1.29 3.99 -15.22
C SER A 177 -0.05 4.79 -14.81
N ILE A 178 1.15 4.27 -15.07
CA ILE A 178 2.40 4.96 -14.78
C ILE A 178 2.52 6.26 -15.60
N LYS A 179 2.35 6.18 -16.93
CA LYS A 179 2.56 7.33 -17.83
C LYS A 179 1.51 8.42 -17.64
N ASP A 180 0.23 8.04 -17.52
CA ASP A 180 -0.88 8.99 -17.52
C ASP A 180 -1.21 9.57 -16.14
N LYS A 181 -0.76 8.91 -15.05
CA LYS A 181 -1.05 9.35 -13.68
C LYS A 181 0.22 9.63 -12.87
N ILE A 182 1.12 8.66 -12.75
CA ILE A 182 2.29 8.84 -11.89
C ILE A 182 3.26 9.86 -12.49
N PHE A 183 3.58 9.75 -13.78
CA PHE A 183 4.54 10.64 -14.44
C PHE A 183 3.99 12.05 -14.73
N THR A 184 2.72 12.32 -14.47
CA THR A 184 2.15 13.66 -14.53
C THR A 184 2.30 14.46 -13.24
N LEU A 185 2.66 13.78 -12.14
CA LEU A 185 2.94 14.42 -10.86
C LEU A 185 4.26 15.22 -10.90
N PRO A 186 4.49 16.15 -9.95
CA PRO A 186 5.74 16.90 -9.88
C PRO A 186 6.97 15.99 -9.85
N LYS A 187 8.00 16.35 -10.60
CA LYS A 187 9.22 15.55 -10.77
C LYS A 187 9.94 15.19 -9.45
N ASN A 188 9.83 16.06 -8.46
CA ASN A 188 10.40 15.86 -7.12
C ASN A 188 9.49 15.05 -6.19
N THR A 189 8.41 14.45 -6.70
CA THR A 189 7.56 13.56 -5.89
C THR A 189 8.35 12.31 -5.52
N GLU A 190 8.51 12.09 -4.21
CA GLU A 190 9.10 10.88 -3.66
C GLU A 190 8.07 9.75 -3.68
N ILE A 191 8.49 8.56 -4.12
CA ILE A 191 7.65 7.37 -4.24
C ILE A 191 8.08 6.35 -3.19
N PHE A 192 7.19 6.03 -2.30
CA PHE A 192 7.32 4.96 -1.31
C PHE A 192 6.74 3.69 -1.91
N CYS A 193 7.61 2.76 -2.29
CA CYS A 193 7.26 1.55 -3.04
C CYS A 193 6.80 0.43 -2.10
N GLY A 194 5.95 -0.49 -2.58
CA GLY A 194 5.54 -1.68 -1.83
C GLY A 194 6.70 -2.63 -1.53
N HIS A 195 7.77 -2.60 -2.33
CA HIS A 195 8.99 -3.36 -2.11
C HIS A 195 10.24 -2.54 -2.40
N GLY A 196 11.34 -2.87 -1.71
CA GLY A 196 12.64 -2.25 -1.91
C GLY A 196 12.72 -0.78 -1.45
N PRO A 197 13.67 -0.01 -1.98
CA PRO A 197 13.88 1.37 -1.58
C PRO A 197 12.87 2.33 -2.21
N SER A 198 12.71 3.52 -1.61
CA SER A 198 12.00 4.64 -2.24
C SER A 198 12.74 5.13 -3.49
N THR A 199 12.00 5.79 -4.37
CA THR A 199 12.52 6.43 -5.57
C THR A 199 11.82 7.79 -5.78
N ASN A 200 11.97 8.40 -6.95
CA ASN A 200 11.24 9.61 -7.31
C ASN A 200 10.91 9.65 -8.79
N ILE A 201 9.94 10.49 -9.15
CA ILE A 201 9.43 10.56 -10.52
C ILE A 201 10.52 10.96 -11.52
N GLU A 202 11.35 11.94 -11.20
CA GLU A 202 12.40 12.39 -12.12
C GLU A 202 13.40 11.27 -12.44
N PHE A 203 13.78 10.51 -11.41
CA PHE A 203 14.70 9.39 -11.57
C PHE A 203 14.09 8.30 -12.45
N GLU A 204 12.84 7.90 -12.19
CA GLU A 204 12.18 6.83 -12.93
C GLU A 204 11.86 7.23 -14.38
N GLN A 205 11.46 8.48 -14.62
CA GLN A 205 11.30 8.97 -15.99
C GLN A 205 12.58 8.90 -16.83
N LYS A 206 13.74 9.05 -16.20
CA LYS A 206 15.03 9.05 -16.90
C LYS A 206 15.67 7.67 -17.03
N ASN A 207 15.49 6.81 -16.03
CA ASN A 207 16.32 5.62 -15.85
C ASN A 207 15.56 4.29 -15.90
N ASN A 208 14.24 4.31 -15.66
CA ASN A 208 13.46 3.06 -15.59
C ASN A 208 13.31 2.43 -16.99
N PRO A 209 13.88 1.23 -17.23
CA PRO A 209 13.90 0.62 -18.55
C PRO A 209 12.54 0.11 -19.03
N PHE A 210 11.57 -0.03 -18.13
CA PHE A 210 10.24 -0.58 -18.45
C PHE A 210 9.25 0.47 -18.96
N VAL A 211 9.55 1.76 -18.79
CA VAL A 211 8.61 2.86 -19.08
C VAL A 211 9.16 3.88 -20.09
N GLN A 212 10.23 3.55 -20.77
CA GLN A 212 10.83 4.36 -21.84
C GLN A 212 9.90 4.47 -23.05
#